data_2a06d266ebec688713d1e65cea8baa45
#
_entry.id   2a06d266ebec688713d1e65cea8baa45
#
_cell.length_a   1.000
_cell.length_b   1.000
_cell.length_c   1.000
_cell.angle_alpha   90.00
_cell.angle_beta   90.00
_cell.angle_gamma   90.00
#
_symmetry.space_group_name_H-M   'P 1'
#
loop_
_entity.id
_entity.type
_entity.pdbx_description
1 polymer ?
#
loop_
_entity_poly.entity_id
_entity_poly.type
_entity_poly.pdbx_seq_one_letter_code
_entity_poly.pdbx_strand_id
1 'polypeptide(L)'
;YEDVEIFARNLYDNEKMTKRDYIAYRDLFNDMVPYLRRPDLMIYLDGSLDSIIHRINLRGRDMEKTVDIEYWENLHNRYEKWISEYDQSPVLYVNINEVDLINNPEHLDMLCEKIKEILGM
;
A
#
# COMPACT_ATOMS: atom_id res chain seq x y z
N TYR A 1 7.53 2.51 5.34
CA TYR A 1 6.81 2.14 6.55
C TYR A 1 6.13 0.77 6.47
N GLU A 2 5.58 0.41 5.31
CA GLU A 2 4.81 -0.83 5.14
C GLU A 2 5.63 -2.05 4.72
N ASP A 3 6.84 -1.86 4.20
CA ASP A 3 7.61 -2.93 3.55
C ASP A 3 7.81 -4.17 4.41
N VAL A 4 8.17 -3.99 5.68
CA VAL A 4 8.46 -5.13 6.56
C VAL A 4 7.20 -5.90 6.90
N GLU A 5 6.14 -5.20 7.30
CA GLU A 5 4.92 -5.85 7.77
C GLU A 5 4.05 -6.40 6.64
N ILE A 6 4.14 -5.81 5.46
CA ILE A 6 3.34 -6.22 4.31
C ILE A 6 4.14 -7.14 3.39
N PHE A 7 5.15 -6.61 2.72
CA PHE A 7 5.87 -7.38 1.68
C PHE A 7 6.79 -8.44 2.26
N ALA A 8 7.69 -8.09 3.16
CA ALA A 8 8.65 -9.04 3.72
C ALA A 8 7.95 -10.12 4.54
N ARG A 9 6.97 -9.74 5.37
CA ARG A 9 6.19 -10.69 6.16
C ARG A 9 5.38 -11.64 5.29
N ASN A 10 4.79 -11.12 4.20
CA ASN A 10 4.05 -11.94 3.26
C ASN A 10 4.95 -12.97 2.58
N LEU A 11 6.15 -12.57 2.16
CA LEU A 11 7.13 -13.48 1.60
C LEU A 11 7.58 -14.55 2.61
N TYR A 12 7.79 -14.15 3.85
CA TYR A 12 8.18 -15.08 4.92
C TYR A 12 7.06 -16.08 5.21
N ASP A 13 5.82 -15.63 5.36
CA ASP A 13 4.68 -16.52 5.67
C ASP A 13 4.35 -17.47 4.52
N ASN A 14 4.67 -17.10 3.28
CA ASN A 14 4.51 -17.96 2.10
C ASN A 14 5.76 -18.77 1.76
N GLU A 15 6.69 -18.88 2.69
CA GLU A 15 7.94 -19.67 2.56
C GLU A 15 8.85 -19.23 1.41
N LYS A 16 8.70 -17.98 0.94
CA LYS A 16 9.54 -17.40 -0.11
C LYS A 16 10.72 -16.59 0.43
N MET A 17 10.80 -16.46 1.75
CA MET A 17 11.88 -15.78 2.46
C MET A 17 12.22 -16.61 3.70
N THR A 18 13.51 -16.80 3.97
CA THR A 18 13.95 -17.52 5.16
C THR A 18 13.71 -16.68 6.43
N LYS A 19 13.58 -17.36 7.58
CA LYS A 19 13.45 -16.67 8.87
C LYS A 19 14.65 -15.75 9.12
N ARG A 20 15.85 -16.20 8.77
CA ARG A 20 17.09 -15.43 8.93
C ARG A 20 17.03 -14.12 8.14
N ASP A 21 16.62 -14.20 6.88
CA ASP A 21 16.54 -13.03 6.00
C ASP A 21 15.44 -12.07 6.47
N TYR A 22 14.30 -12.59 6.90
CA TYR A 22 13.22 -11.78 7.44
C TYR A 22 13.65 -11.03 8.71
N ILE A 23 14.32 -11.71 9.64
CA ILE A 23 14.79 -11.08 10.87
C ILE A 23 15.82 -9.99 10.57
N ALA A 24 16.76 -10.25 9.66
CA ALA A 24 17.76 -9.27 9.25
C ALA A 24 17.11 -8.03 8.64
N TYR A 25 16.13 -8.23 7.76
CA TYR A 25 15.40 -7.14 7.13
C TYR A 25 14.61 -6.31 8.16
N ARG A 26 13.93 -6.99 9.08
CA ARG A 26 13.15 -6.34 10.14
C ARG A 26 14.05 -5.53 11.07
N ASP A 27 15.20 -6.08 11.47
CA ASP A 27 16.14 -5.39 12.36
C ASP A 27 16.71 -4.14 11.70
N LEU A 28 17.08 -4.22 10.40
CA LEU A 28 17.52 -3.06 9.64
C LEU A 28 16.43 -1.98 9.58
N PHE A 29 15.20 -2.37 9.33
CA PHE A 29 14.06 -1.45 9.29
C PHE A 29 13.89 -0.75 10.65
N ASN A 30 13.90 -1.50 11.75
CA ASN A 30 13.75 -0.94 13.09
C ASN A 30 14.87 0.04 13.46
N ASP A 31 16.08 -0.20 12.94
CA ASP A 31 17.22 0.69 13.15
C ASP A 31 17.10 1.98 12.33
N MET A 32 16.46 1.93 11.17
CA MET A 32 16.34 3.07 10.25
C MET A 32 15.14 3.97 10.52
N VAL A 33 14.02 3.39 10.96
CA VAL A 33 12.74 4.12 11.14
C VAL A 33 12.85 5.35 12.03
N PRO A 34 13.61 5.34 13.16
CA PRO A 34 13.73 6.54 14.02
C PRO A 34 14.35 7.74 13.31
N TYR A 35 15.09 7.53 12.22
CA TYR A 35 15.74 8.59 11.45
C TYR A 35 14.87 9.10 10.30
N LEU A 36 13.73 8.48 10.04
CA LEU A 36 12.80 8.90 9.00
C LEU A 36 11.88 9.99 9.52
N ARG A 37 11.64 11.00 8.67
CA ARG A 37 10.62 12.00 8.96
C ARG A 37 9.24 11.35 8.84
N ARG A 38 8.35 11.62 9.80
CA ARG A 38 6.97 11.18 9.72
C ARG A 38 6.28 11.84 8.53
N PRO A 39 5.42 11.11 7.79
CA PRO A 39 4.59 11.72 6.77
C PRO A 39 3.65 12.77 7.38
N ASP A 40 3.36 13.81 6.63
CA ASP A 40 2.34 14.80 7.01
C ASP A 40 0.92 14.28 6.72
N LEU A 41 0.80 13.41 5.73
CA LEU A 41 -0.45 12.78 5.32
C LEU A 41 -0.13 11.45 4.64
N MET A 42 -0.91 10.43 4.96
CA MET A 42 -0.90 9.15 4.24
C MET A 42 -2.15 9.07 3.36
N ILE A 43 -1.96 8.84 2.08
CA ILE A 43 -3.08 8.60 1.16
C ILE A 43 -3.16 7.10 0.92
N TYR A 44 -4.27 6.50 1.29
CA TYR A 44 -4.51 5.08 1.09
C TYR A 44 -5.50 4.87 -0.06
N LEU A 45 -5.02 4.24 -1.12
CA LEU A 45 -5.86 3.91 -2.28
C LEU A 45 -6.60 2.61 -1.98
N ASP A 46 -7.85 2.74 -1.56
CA ASP A 46 -8.69 1.62 -1.16
C ASP A 46 -9.53 1.10 -2.32
N GLY A 47 -9.63 -0.22 -2.42
CA GLY A 47 -10.44 -0.86 -3.45
C GLY A 47 -10.65 -2.34 -3.14
N SER A 48 -11.63 -2.94 -3.81
CA SER A 48 -11.85 -4.39 -3.70
C SER A 48 -10.70 -5.15 -4.35
N LEU A 49 -10.50 -6.40 -3.91
CA LEU A 49 -9.49 -7.28 -4.49
C LEU A 49 -9.69 -7.43 -6.01
N ASP A 50 -10.95 -7.61 -6.44
CA ASP A 50 -11.29 -7.75 -7.86
C ASP A 50 -10.89 -6.51 -8.67
N SER A 51 -11.14 -5.31 -8.16
CA SER A 51 -10.74 -4.06 -8.80
C SER A 51 -9.23 -3.93 -8.91
N ILE A 52 -8.51 -4.30 -7.86
CA ILE A 52 -7.05 -4.25 -7.82
C ILE A 52 -6.46 -5.22 -8.85
N ILE A 53 -6.95 -6.44 -8.89
CA ILE A 53 -6.51 -7.46 -9.87
C ILE A 53 -6.80 -6.99 -11.29
N HIS A 54 -7.97 -6.42 -11.53
CA HIS A 54 -8.35 -5.88 -12.83
C HIS A 54 -7.35 -4.79 -13.29
N ARG A 55 -6.97 -3.87 -12.41
CA ARG A 55 -5.99 -2.82 -12.70
C ARG A 55 -4.60 -3.37 -12.98
N ILE A 56 -4.18 -4.39 -12.23
CA ILE A 56 -2.91 -5.09 -12.45
C ILE A 56 -2.89 -5.71 -13.86
N ASN A 57 -3.96 -6.38 -14.24
CA ASN A 57 -4.08 -7.00 -15.57
C ASN A 57 -4.10 -5.95 -16.69
N LEU A 58 -4.77 -4.81 -16.50
CA LEU A 58 -4.77 -3.70 -17.44
C LEU A 58 -3.37 -3.11 -17.64
N ARG A 59 -2.59 -3.00 -16.57
CA ARG A 59 -1.21 -2.52 -16.63
C ARG A 59 -0.32 -3.45 -17.44
N GLY A 60 -0.60 -4.75 -17.41
CA GLY A 60 -0.01 -5.74 -18.30
C GLY A 60 1.46 -6.06 -18.07
N ARG A 61 2.00 -5.84 -16.87
CA ARG A 61 3.38 -6.22 -16.55
C ARG A 61 3.50 -7.74 -16.47
N ASP A 62 4.39 -8.32 -17.27
CA ASP A 62 4.53 -9.78 -17.36
C ASP A 62 4.86 -10.43 -16.02
N MET A 63 5.69 -9.82 -15.21
CA MET A 63 6.03 -10.35 -13.88
C MET A 63 4.82 -10.49 -12.96
N GLU A 64 3.84 -9.60 -13.09
CA GLU A 64 2.64 -9.61 -12.26
C GLU A 64 1.61 -10.63 -12.75
N LYS A 65 1.59 -10.92 -14.06
CA LYS A 65 0.65 -11.89 -14.64
C LYS A 65 0.91 -13.33 -14.21
N THR A 66 2.15 -13.64 -13.78
CA THR A 66 2.54 -14.99 -13.35
C THR A 66 2.34 -15.22 -11.86
N VAL A 67 1.90 -14.20 -11.11
CA VAL A 67 1.69 -14.29 -9.67
C VAL A 67 0.30 -14.84 -9.38
N ASP A 68 0.21 -15.79 -8.44
CA ASP A 68 -1.05 -16.40 -8.04
C ASP A 68 -2.01 -15.37 -7.39
N ILE A 69 -3.32 -15.57 -7.61
CA ILE A 69 -4.36 -14.75 -7.00
C ILE A 69 -4.27 -14.80 -5.47
N GLU A 70 -3.92 -15.95 -4.90
CA GLU A 70 -3.72 -16.08 -3.45
C GLU A 70 -2.66 -15.12 -2.90
N TYR A 71 -1.58 -14.89 -3.65
CA TYR A 71 -0.57 -13.90 -3.27
C TYR A 71 -1.17 -12.50 -3.16
N TRP A 72 -1.96 -12.09 -4.17
CA TRP A 72 -2.61 -10.78 -4.17
C TRP A 72 -3.64 -10.64 -3.05
N GLU A 73 -4.40 -11.70 -2.78
CA GLU A 73 -5.36 -11.74 -1.68
C GLU A 73 -4.67 -11.57 -0.33
N ASN A 74 -3.60 -12.31 -0.08
CA ASN A 74 -2.82 -12.20 1.15
C ASN A 74 -2.23 -10.79 1.32
N LEU A 75 -1.69 -10.24 0.24
CA LEU A 75 -1.12 -8.89 0.25
C LEU A 75 -2.18 -7.84 0.53
N HIS A 76 -3.34 -7.95 -0.11
CA HIS A 76 -4.47 -7.05 0.11
C HIS A 76 -4.93 -7.05 1.57
N ASN A 77 -5.10 -8.23 2.15
CA ASN A 77 -5.51 -8.39 3.54
C ASN A 77 -4.49 -7.77 4.50
N ARG A 78 -3.20 -7.88 4.21
CA ARG A 78 -2.15 -7.27 5.01
C ARG A 78 -2.15 -5.76 4.93
N TYR A 79 -2.43 -5.18 3.76
CA TYR A 79 -2.58 -3.74 3.60
C TYR A 79 -3.77 -3.21 4.41
N GLU A 80 -4.91 -3.90 4.34
CA GLU A 80 -6.10 -3.50 5.10
C GLU A 80 -5.83 -3.50 6.61
N LYS A 81 -5.16 -4.53 7.11
CA LYS A 81 -4.77 -4.62 8.52
C LYS A 81 -3.77 -3.52 8.89
N TRP A 82 -2.74 -3.33 8.06
CA TRP A 82 -1.70 -2.35 8.33
C TRP A 82 -2.25 -0.93 8.43
N ILE A 83 -3.11 -0.54 7.47
CA ILE A 83 -3.66 0.82 7.49
C ILE A 83 -4.61 1.04 8.66
N SER A 84 -5.31 0.00 9.12
CA SER A 84 -6.18 0.11 10.29
C SER A 84 -5.41 0.37 11.58
N GLU A 85 -4.15 -0.04 11.64
CA GLU A 85 -3.26 0.14 12.79
C GLU A 85 -2.30 1.33 12.63
N TYR A 86 -2.27 1.95 11.44
CA TYR A 86 -1.36 3.06 11.16
C TYR A 86 -1.77 4.33 11.92
N ASP A 87 -0.82 4.93 12.64
CA ASP A 87 -1.06 6.09 13.51
C ASP A 87 -0.02 7.22 13.36
N GLN A 88 0.87 7.14 12.37
CA GLN A 88 1.99 8.08 12.23
C GLN A 88 1.60 9.43 11.61
N SER A 89 0.43 9.51 10.99
CA SER A 89 -0.11 10.72 10.40
C SER A 89 -1.62 10.56 10.18
N PRO A 90 -2.34 11.65 9.82
CA PRO A 90 -3.69 11.52 9.29
C PRO A 90 -3.70 10.65 8.03
N VAL A 91 -4.81 9.96 7.78
CA VAL A 91 -5.00 9.10 6.61
C VAL A 91 -6.16 9.62 5.78
N LEU A 92 -5.94 9.79 4.48
CA LEU A 92 -6.99 10.08 3.51
C LEU A 92 -7.27 8.80 2.73
N TYR A 93 -8.48 8.25 2.87
CA TYR A 93 -8.91 7.08 2.12
C TYR A 93 -9.50 7.52 0.77
N VAL A 94 -8.99 6.95 -0.32
CA VAL A 94 -9.48 7.21 -1.66
C VAL A 94 -10.00 5.90 -2.24
N ASN A 95 -11.32 5.84 -2.49
CA ASN A 95 -11.93 4.65 -3.08
C ASN A 95 -11.71 4.63 -4.58
N ILE A 96 -10.85 3.74 -5.06
CA ILE A 96 -10.48 3.63 -6.47
C ILE A 96 -11.61 3.11 -7.36
N ASN A 97 -12.68 2.56 -6.78
CA ASN A 97 -13.88 2.16 -7.53
C ASN A 97 -14.75 3.36 -7.90
N GLU A 98 -14.68 4.44 -7.12
CA GLU A 98 -15.46 5.66 -7.31
C GLU A 98 -14.66 6.78 -7.96
N VAL A 99 -13.33 6.76 -7.83
CA VAL A 99 -12.43 7.81 -8.27
C VAL A 99 -11.50 7.30 -9.36
N ASP A 100 -11.55 7.92 -10.52
CA ASP A 100 -10.64 7.62 -11.65
C ASP A 100 -9.70 8.80 -11.87
N LEU A 101 -8.50 8.69 -11.30
CA LEU A 101 -7.49 9.75 -11.36
C LEU A 101 -6.81 9.84 -12.74
N ILE A 102 -6.88 8.77 -13.53
CA ILE A 102 -6.20 8.69 -14.83
C ILE A 102 -7.07 9.27 -15.94
N ASN A 103 -8.35 8.88 -15.99
CA ASN A 103 -9.27 9.22 -17.08
C ASN A 103 -10.19 10.40 -16.78
N ASN A 104 -10.27 10.82 -15.51
CA ASN A 104 -11.13 11.93 -15.09
C ASN A 104 -10.31 13.00 -14.34
N PRO A 105 -9.90 14.09 -15.05
CA PRO A 105 -9.13 15.17 -14.43
C PRO A 105 -9.83 15.87 -13.25
N GLU A 106 -11.16 15.89 -13.23
CA GLU A 106 -11.93 16.49 -12.13
C GLU A 106 -11.71 15.74 -10.82
N HIS A 107 -11.57 14.40 -10.88
CA HIS A 107 -11.29 13.59 -9.69
C HIS A 107 -9.93 13.91 -9.12
N LEU A 108 -8.92 14.13 -9.96
CA LEU A 108 -7.60 14.54 -9.50
C LEU A 108 -7.63 15.92 -8.84
N ASP A 109 -8.33 16.87 -9.43
CA ASP A 109 -8.48 18.22 -8.87
C ASP A 109 -9.17 18.18 -7.50
N MET A 110 -10.23 17.39 -7.35
CA MET A 110 -10.92 17.20 -6.07
C MET A 110 -10.00 16.59 -5.02
N LEU A 111 -9.19 15.61 -5.39
CA LEU A 111 -8.22 15.00 -4.50
C LEU A 111 -7.17 16.01 -4.03
N CYS A 112 -6.64 16.81 -4.95
CA CYS A 112 -5.68 17.86 -4.63
C CYS A 112 -6.24 18.88 -3.64
N GLU A 113 -7.50 19.29 -3.82
CA GLU A 113 -8.16 20.22 -2.90
C GLU A 113 -8.33 19.62 -1.50
N LYS A 114 -8.70 18.34 -1.40
CA LYS A 114 -8.79 17.65 -0.11
C LYS A 114 -7.44 17.57 0.59
N ILE A 115 -6.37 17.28 -0.15
CA ILE A 115 -5.02 17.24 0.40
C ILE A 115 -4.62 18.61 0.97
N LYS A 116 -4.86 19.68 0.21
CA LYS A 116 -4.59 21.04 0.65
C LYS A 116 -5.35 21.39 1.93
N GLU A 117 -6.63 21.04 1.99
CA GLU A 117 -7.46 21.27 3.15
C GLU A 117 -6.92 20.59 4.40
N ILE A 118 -6.55 19.29 4.28
CA ILE A 118 -6.02 18.52 5.40
C ILE A 118 -4.67 19.07 5.87
N LEU A 119 -3.81 19.49 4.94
CA LEU A 119 -2.49 20.06 5.26
C LEU A 119 -2.53 21.52 5.68
N GLY A 120 -3.69 22.18 5.63
CA GLY A 120 -3.83 23.57 6.00
C GLY A 120 -3.25 24.55 4.98
N MET A 121 -3.23 24.15 3.74
CA MET A 121 -2.64 24.95 2.64
C MET A 121 -3.67 25.86 1.97
#